data_16a888f5762abeaa93beab60ce16bc4d
#
_entry.id   16a888f5762abeaa93beab60ce16bc4d
#
_cell.length_a   1.000
_cell.length_b   1.000
_cell.length_c   1.000
_cell.angle_alpha   90.00
_cell.angle_beta   90.00
_cell.angle_gamma   90.00
#
_symmetry.space_group_name_H-M   'P 1'
#
loop_
_entity.id
_entity.type
_entity.pdbx_description
1 polymer ?
#
loop_
_entity_poly.entity_id
_entity_poly.type
_entity_poly.pdbx_seq_one_letter_code
_entity_poly.pdbx_strand_id
1 'polypeptide(L)'
;MRYYEILYIINPNFEKDKINSTIVEVTRKLEETKSKIINHYILGKKRLSYPINNQKYGTYVLLQFEDGDRIKMNDFDTWMKLENLIMRHITIKLDNRPEVIEESNKNDKQLEINNPSIESSQKEVNMDDAQIAEKQESMESKNKDDK
;
A
#
# COMPACT_ATOMS: atom_id res chain seq x y z
N MET A 1 -32.06 -2.77 -6.25
CA MET A 1 -30.69 -2.22 -6.12
C MET A 1 -29.74 -3.30 -6.56
N ARG A 2 -28.67 -2.95 -7.24
CA ARG A 2 -27.63 -3.89 -7.69
C ARG A 2 -26.31 -3.48 -7.07
N TYR A 3 -25.51 -4.46 -6.69
CA TYR A 3 -24.19 -4.24 -6.09
C TYR A 3 -23.13 -4.80 -7.01
N TYR A 4 -22.02 -4.09 -7.07
CA TYR A 4 -20.88 -4.44 -7.91
C TYR A 4 -19.59 -4.35 -7.11
N GLU A 5 -18.63 -5.14 -7.54
CA GLU A 5 -17.26 -5.12 -7.03
C GLU A 5 -16.31 -4.96 -8.21
N ILE A 6 -15.40 -4.02 -8.09
CA ILE A 6 -14.30 -3.83 -9.02
C ILE A 6 -13.00 -4.15 -8.27
N LEU A 7 -12.24 -5.09 -8.82
CA LEU A 7 -10.87 -5.31 -8.42
C LEU A 7 -9.97 -4.75 -9.51
N TYR A 8 -9.10 -3.81 -9.15
CA TYR A 8 -8.16 -3.24 -10.11
C TYR A 8 -6.74 -3.24 -9.58
N ILE A 9 -5.79 -3.22 -10.52
CA ILE A 9 -4.36 -3.34 -10.25
C ILE A 9 -3.69 -2.06 -10.71
N ILE A 10 -3.02 -1.37 -9.79
CA ILE A 10 -2.22 -0.19 -10.06
C ILE A 10 -0.76 -0.61 -10.22
N ASN A 11 -0.05 0.02 -11.14
CA ASN A 11 1.38 -0.17 -11.33
C ASN A 11 2.16 0.27 -10.07
N PRO A 12 2.93 -0.64 -9.43
CA PRO A 12 3.58 -0.38 -8.16
C PRO A 12 4.86 0.46 -8.26
N ASN A 13 5.30 0.80 -9.48
CA ASN A 13 6.54 1.56 -9.71
C ASN A 13 6.35 3.08 -9.59
N PHE A 14 5.11 3.53 -9.42
CA PHE A 14 4.82 4.93 -9.19
C PHE A 14 4.93 5.28 -7.71
N GLU A 15 5.17 6.55 -7.43
CA GLU A 15 5.20 7.12 -6.09
C GLU A 15 3.85 6.91 -5.37
N LYS A 16 3.88 6.77 -4.05
CA LYS A 16 2.68 6.57 -3.23
C LYS A 16 1.63 7.67 -3.45
N ASP A 17 2.08 8.90 -3.65
CA ASP A 17 1.21 10.05 -3.88
C ASP A 17 0.43 9.93 -5.19
N LYS A 18 1.08 9.41 -6.25
CA LYS A 18 0.41 9.11 -7.52
C LYS A 18 -0.58 7.96 -7.41
N ILE A 19 -0.25 6.93 -6.63
CA ILE A 19 -1.18 5.83 -6.35
C ILE A 19 -2.42 6.35 -5.62
N ASN A 20 -2.23 7.16 -4.59
CA ASN A 20 -3.32 7.75 -3.81
C ASN A 20 -4.18 8.70 -4.67
N SER A 21 -3.55 9.55 -5.50
CA SER A 21 -4.29 10.44 -6.40
C SER A 21 -5.13 9.68 -7.43
N THR A 22 -4.62 8.57 -7.95
CA THR A 22 -5.39 7.69 -8.85
C THR A 22 -6.59 7.07 -8.14
N ILE A 23 -6.44 6.64 -6.89
CA ILE A 23 -7.55 6.09 -6.10
C ILE A 23 -8.65 7.14 -5.88
N VAL A 24 -8.25 8.38 -5.56
CA VAL A 24 -9.18 9.51 -5.42
C VAL A 24 -9.87 9.82 -6.76
N GLU A 25 -9.15 9.76 -7.87
CA GLU A 25 -9.71 9.99 -9.20
C GLU A 25 -10.72 8.90 -9.59
N VAL A 26 -10.43 7.62 -9.32
CA VAL A 26 -11.36 6.50 -9.50
C VAL A 26 -12.63 6.75 -8.69
N THR A 27 -12.51 7.16 -7.42
CA THR A 27 -13.64 7.54 -6.56
C THR A 27 -14.50 8.60 -7.22
N ARG A 28 -13.90 9.72 -7.60
CA ARG A 28 -14.57 10.86 -8.23
C ARG A 28 -15.29 10.44 -9.53
N LYS A 29 -14.60 9.70 -10.39
CA LYS A 29 -15.18 9.21 -11.66
C LYS A 29 -16.35 8.27 -11.46
N LEU A 30 -16.30 7.43 -10.44
CA LEU A 30 -17.42 6.55 -10.11
C LEU A 30 -18.60 7.34 -9.55
N GLU A 31 -18.39 8.34 -8.70
CA GLU A 31 -19.44 9.21 -8.16
C GLU A 31 -20.15 10.01 -9.26
N GLU A 32 -19.44 10.41 -10.32
CA GLU A 32 -20.03 11.05 -11.51
C GLU A 32 -21.11 10.16 -12.19
N THR A 33 -21.03 8.85 -12.01
CA THR A 33 -22.04 7.89 -12.48
C THR A 33 -23.29 7.81 -11.59
N LYS A 34 -23.33 8.57 -10.49
CA LYS A 34 -24.35 8.49 -9.43
C LYS A 34 -24.34 7.15 -8.68
N SER A 35 -23.25 6.41 -8.75
CA SER A 35 -23.03 5.21 -7.95
C SER A 35 -22.67 5.59 -6.52
N LYS A 36 -23.10 4.77 -5.57
CA LYS A 36 -22.80 4.98 -4.15
C LYS A 36 -21.69 4.01 -3.72
N ILE A 37 -20.55 4.55 -3.33
CA ILE A 37 -19.40 3.76 -2.84
C ILE A 37 -19.74 3.21 -1.46
N ILE A 38 -19.49 1.91 -1.27
CA ILE A 38 -19.67 1.19 -0.01
C ILE A 38 -18.31 0.96 0.63
N ASN A 39 -17.36 0.39 -0.13
CA ASN A 39 -15.99 0.13 0.33
C ASN A 39 -15.02 0.48 -0.78
N HIS A 40 -13.89 1.12 -0.41
CA HIS A 40 -12.79 1.38 -1.33
C HIS A 40 -11.47 1.32 -0.55
N TYR A 41 -10.67 0.28 -0.75
CA TYR A 41 -9.46 0.08 0.02
C TYR A 41 -8.37 -0.68 -0.75
N ILE A 42 -7.14 -0.46 -0.33
CA ILE A 42 -5.94 -1.09 -0.89
C ILE A 42 -5.74 -2.45 -0.22
N LEU A 43 -5.71 -3.51 -1.03
CA LEU A 43 -5.36 -4.86 -0.57
C LEU A 43 -3.85 -5.08 -0.43
N GLY A 44 -3.05 -4.15 -0.96
CA GLY A 44 -1.61 -4.18 -0.91
C GLY A 44 -0.92 -4.65 -2.19
N LYS A 45 0.41 -4.58 -2.17
CA LYS A 45 1.27 -5.02 -3.27
C LYS A 45 1.40 -6.53 -3.26
N LYS A 46 1.04 -7.18 -4.38
CA LYS A 46 1.09 -8.65 -4.53
C LYS A 46 1.80 -9.04 -5.82
N ARG A 47 2.36 -10.24 -5.85
CA ARG A 47 2.93 -10.83 -7.06
C ARG A 47 1.81 -11.23 -8.01
N LEU A 48 1.97 -10.92 -9.30
CA LEU A 48 1.07 -11.32 -10.37
C LEU A 48 1.37 -12.76 -10.79
N SER A 49 0.36 -13.49 -11.22
CA SER A 49 0.51 -14.86 -11.74
C SER A 49 1.31 -14.88 -13.04
N TYR A 50 1.21 -13.81 -13.83
CA TYR A 50 1.99 -13.54 -15.04
C TYR A 50 2.31 -12.05 -15.13
N PRO A 51 3.39 -11.67 -15.82
CA PRO A 51 3.75 -10.27 -15.98
C PRO A 51 2.69 -9.50 -16.78
N ILE A 52 2.33 -8.32 -16.31
CA ILE A 52 1.49 -7.36 -17.03
C ILE A 52 2.33 -6.09 -17.24
N ASN A 53 2.42 -5.60 -18.49
CA ASN A 53 3.27 -4.45 -18.86
C ASN A 53 4.71 -4.59 -18.32
N ASN A 54 5.30 -5.78 -18.42
CA ASN A 54 6.63 -6.15 -17.90
C ASN A 54 6.75 -6.02 -16.35
N GLN A 55 5.65 -5.88 -15.63
CA GLN A 55 5.63 -5.83 -14.17
C GLN A 55 5.28 -7.20 -13.59
N LYS A 56 6.06 -7.66 -12.60
CA LYS A 56 5.83 -8.91 -11.86
C LYS A 56 4.96 -8.71 -10.62
N TYR A 57 4.77 -7.47 -10.19
CA TYR A 57 3.99 -7.08 -9.02
C TYR A 57 2.96 -6.03 -9.39
N GLY A 58 1.88 -5.95 -8.62
CA GLY A 58 0.85 -4.92 -8.74
C GLY A 58 0.26 -4.57 -7.38
N THR A 59 -0.20 -3.34 -7.23
CA THR A 59 -0.97 -2.91 -6.07
C THR A 59 -2.44 -3.16 -6.34
N TYR A 60 -3.03 -4.08 -5.59
CA TYR A 60 -4.43 -4.46 -5.72
C TYR A 60 -5.31 -3.52 -4.89
N VAL A 61 -6.38 -3.05 -5.50
CA VAL A 61 -7.38 -2.20 -4.86
C VAL A 61 -8.75 -2.78 -5.11
N LEU A 62 -9.57 -2.82 -4.06
CA LEU A 62 -10.95 -3.30 -4.10
C LEU A 62 -11.91 -2.12 -3.94
N LEU A 63 -12.91 -2.07 -4.80
CA LEU A 63 -13.95 -1.06 -4.81
C LEU A 63 -15.31 -1.74 -4.89
N GLN A 64 -16.16 -1.52 -3.90
CA GLN A 64 -17.53 -2.05 -3.85
C GLN A 64 -18.51 -0.90 -3.80
N PHE A 65 -19.53 -0.97 -4.64
CA PHE A 65 -20.48 0.12 -4.80
C PHE A 65 -21.87 -0.36 -5.18
N GLU A 66 -22.84 0.50 -4.94
CA GLU A 66 -24.22 0.36 -5.39
C GLU A 66 -24.38 1.02 -6.76
N ASP A 67 -25.12 0.35 -7.64
CA ASP A 67 -25.34 0.72 -9.04
C ASP A 67 -25.90 2.15 -9.19
N GLY A 68 -25.38 2.85 -10.19
CA GLY A 68 -25.80 4.17 -10.62
C GLY A 68 -26.39 4.17 -12.02
N ASP A 69 -26.05 5.20 -12.79
CA ASP A 69 -26.48 5.35 -14.19
C ASP A 69 -25.70 4.38 -15.09
N ARG A 70 -26.44 3.47 -15.73
CA ARG A 70 -25.86 2.41 -16.58
C ARG A 70 -25.08 2.92 -17.78
N ILE A 71 -25.49 4.05 -18.36
CA ILE A 71 -24.82 4.65 -19.52
C ILE A 71 -23.45 5.17 -19.08
N LYS A 72 -23.44 5.92 -18.00
CA LYS A 72 -22.20 6.48 -17.43
C LYS A 72 -21.25 5.41 -16.90
N MET A 73 -21.76 4.25 -16.50
CA MET A 73 -20.92 3.11 -16.11
C MET A 73 -20.08 2.57 -17.28
N ASN A 74 -20.60 2.61 -18.50
CA ASN A 74 -19.82 2.23 -19.69
C ASN A 74 -18.69 3.23 -19.97
N ASP A 75 -18.96 4.51 -19.75
CA ASP A 75 -17.94 5.56 -19.88
C ASP A 75 -16.85 5.41 -18.81
N PHE A 76 -17.25 5.09 -17.57
CA PHE A 76 -16.33 4.78 -16.49
C PHE A 76 -15.46 3.56 -16.79
N ASP A 77 -16.04 2.46 -17.27
CA ASP A 77 -15.28 1.26 -17.66
C ASP A 77 -14.29 1.55 -18.78
N THR A 78 -14.69 2.37 -19.77
CA THR A 78 -13.81 2.81 -20.85
C THR A 78 -12.68 3.67 -20.32
N TRP A 79 -12.96 4.60 -19.40
CA TRP A 79 -11.95 5.43 -18.75
C TRP A 79 -10.95 4.58 -17.96
N MET A 80 -11.43 3.60 -17.17
CA MET A 80 -10.58 2.66 -16.42
C MET A 80 -9.61 1.87 -17.33
N LYS A 81 -10.01 1.56 -18.56
CA LYS A 81 -9.16 0.87 -19.55
C LYS A 81 -8.09 1.77 -20.13
N LEU A 82 -8.35 3.07 -20.21
CA LEU A 82 -7.46 4.07 -20.81
C LEU A 82 -6.49 4.67 -19.78
N GLU A 83 -6.78 4.52 -18.49
CA GLU A 83 -5.93 5.09 -17.43
C GLU A 83 -4.58 4.37 -17.36
N ASN A 84 -3.49 5.12 -17.56
CA ASN A 84 -2.13 4.56 -17.68
C ASN A 84 -1.62 3.90 -16.39
N LEU A 85 -2.11 4.34 -15.22
CA LEU A 85 -1.71 3.80 -13.92
C LEU A 85 -2.42 2.51 -13.59
N ILE A 86 -3.58 2.26 -14.21
CA ILE A 86 -4.37 1.04 -14.01
C ILE A 86 -3.92 -0.01 -15.03
N MET A 87 -3.27 -1.06 -14.56
CA MET A 87 -2.77 -2.13 -15.41
C MET A 87 -3.90 -3.03 -15.91
N ARG A 88 -4.86 -3.32 -15.05
CA ARG A 88 -6.01 -4.18 -15.33
C ARG A 88 -7.10 -3.97 -14.29
N HIS A 89 -8.36 -4.16 -14.69
CA HIS A 89 -9.48 -4.24 -13.78
C HIS A 89 -10.46 -5.34 -14.20
N ILE A 90 -11.27 -5.78 -13.26
CA ILE A 90 -12.39 -6.69 -13.45
C ILE A 90 -13.58 -6.20 -12.61
N THR A 91 -14.76 -6.23 -13.22
CA THR A 91 -16.00 -5.86 -12.55
C THR A 91 -16.89 -7.08 -12.45
N ILE A 92 -17.36 -7.38 -11.26
CA ILE A 92 -18.33 -8.45 -10.99
C ILE A 92 -19.59 -7.90 -10.34
N LYS A 93 -20.73 -8.54 -10.60
CA LYS A 93 -21.96 -8.24 -9.92
C LYS A 93 -22.04 -9.07 -8.64
N LEU A 94 -22.43 -8.45 -7.54
CA LEU A 94 -22.68 -9.12 -6.26
C LEU A 94 -24.18 -9.42 -6.12
N ASP A 95 -24.49 -10.57 -5.53
CA ASP A 95 -25.87 -10.96 -5.26
C ASP A 95 -26.45 -10.22 -4.06
N ASN A 96 -25.61 -9.94 -3.06
CA ASN A 96 -25.98 -9.27 -1.83
C ASN A 96 -25.18 -7.97 -1.64
N ARG A 97 -25.72 -7.09 -0.78
CA ARG A 97 -25.01 -5.89 -0.36
C ARG A 97 -23.76 -6.30 0.43
N PRO A 98 -22.55 -5.80 0.06
CA PRO A 98 -21.36 -6.04 0.84
C PRO A 98 -21.42 -5.34 2.19
N GLU A 99 -20.77 -5.93 3.20
CA GLU A 99 -20.61 -5.31 4.50
C GLU A 99 -19.69 -4.09 4.40
N VAL A 100 -20.00 -3.06 5.19
CA VAL A 100 -19.15 -1.87 5.28
C VAL A 100 -17.95 -2.22 6.15
N ILE A 101 -16.75 -2.13 5.58
CA ILE A 101 -15.49 -2.36 6.27
C ILE A 101 -14.99 -1.02 6.82
N GLU A 102 -15.07 -0.83 8.13
CA GLU A 102 -14.49 0.34 8.79
C GLU A 102 -12.96 0.29 8.72
N GLU A 103 -12.32 1.46 8.53
CA GLU A 103 -10.87 1.54 8.34
C GLU A 103 -10.03 1.07 9.53
N SER A 104 -10.62 1.04 10.74
CA SER A 104 -9.99 0.55 11.96
C SER A 104 -9.54 -0.92 11.92
N ASN A 105 -10.16 -1.76 11.07
CA ASN A 105 -9.82 -3.18 10.96
C ASN A 105 -8.72 -3.49 9.93
N LYS A 106 -8.17 -2.48 9.25
CA LYS A 106 -7.16 -2.70 8.18
C LYS A 106 -5.74 -2.83 8.71
N ASN A 107 -5.45 -2.24 9.87
CA ASN A 107 -4.09 -2.26 10.44
C ASN A 107 -3.78 -3.54 11.22
N ASP A 108 -4.79 -4.23 11.78
CA ASP A 108 -4.55 -5.40 12.61
C ASP A 108 -4.30 -6.69 11.81
N LYS A 109 -4.81 -6.79 10.57
CA LYS A 109 -4.58 -7.97 9.72
C LYS A 109 -3.24 -7.97 8.97
N GLN A 110 -2.53 -6.85 8.90
CA GLN A 110 -1.20 -6.79 8.28
C GLN A 110 -0.04 -7.04 9.25
N LEU A 111 -0.28 -7.03 10.56
CA LEU A 111 0.75 -7.22 11.58
C LEU A 111 0.96 -8.70 11.98
N GLU A 112 0.04 -9.60 11.62
CA GLU A 112 0.14 -11.01 12.04
C GLU A 112 0.91 -11.93 11.09
N ILE A 113 1.35 -11.45 9.91
CA ILE A 113 1.99 -12.31 8.90
C ILE A 113 3.54 -12.23 8.93
N ASN A 114 4.14 -11.34 9.70
CA ASN A 114 5.61 -11.15 9.73
C ASN A 114 6.21 -11.20 11.14
N ASN A 115 5.89 -12.23 11.93
CA ASN A 115 6.72 -12.59 13.06
C ASN A 115 7.05 -14.08 13.02
N PRO A 116 8.18 -14.48 12.43
CA PRO A 116 8.79 -15.74 12.84
C PRO A 116 9.47 -15.48 14.19
N SER A 117 9.00 -16.23 15.18
CA SER A 117 9.56 -16.51 16.48
C SER A 117 11.06 -16.26 16.60
N ILE A 118 11.44 -15.26 17.38
CA ILE A 118 12.74 -15.27 18.06
C ILE A 118 12.45 -15.16 19.55
N GLU A 119 12.10 -16.27 20.14
CA GLU A 119 12.34 -16.52 21.56
C GLU A 119 13.74 -17.11 21.70
N SER A 120 14.40 -16.64 22.72
CA SER A 120 15.66 -17.09 23.32
C SER A 120 16.92 -16.34 22.90
N SER A 121 17.27 -15.30 23.66
CA SER A 121 18.53 -15.14 24.35
C SER A 121 18.61 -13.76 25.00
N GLN A 122 17.99 -13.61 26.15
CA GLN A 122 18.40 -12.61 27.14
C GLN A 122 19.16 -13.37 28.22
N LYS A 123 20.49 -13.23 28.21
CA LYS A 123 21.31 -13.18 29.44
C LYS A 123 22.75 -12.85 29.06
N GLU A 124 23.28 -11.90 29.84
CA GLU A 124 24.68 -11.55 30.00
C GLU A 124 25.31 -10.74 28.84
N VAL A 125 25.60 -9.43 29.01
CA VAL A 125 26.80 -8.96 29.71
C VAL A 125 26.61 -7.46 30.02
N ASN A 126 26.54 -7.11 31.30
CA ASN A 126 26.97 -5.81 31.83
C ASN A 126 28.45 -5.90 32.14
N MET A 127 29.14 -4.81 31.90
CA MET A 127 30.51 -4.43 32.31
C MET A 127 31.47 -4.31 31.11
N ASP A 128 31.99 -3.08 31.01
CA ASP A 128 33.22 -2.59 30.43
C ASP A 128 33.09 -1.57 29.28
N ASP A 129 32.48 -0.43 29.62
CA ASP A 129 32.57 0.81 28.81
C ASP A 129 33.03 2.03 29.62
N ALA A 130 33.97 1.84 30.55
CA ALA A 130 34.55 2.94 31.36
C ALA A 130 36.05 3.14 31.22
N GLN A 131 36.73 2.56 30.22
CA GLN A 131 38.18 2.67 30.11
C GLN A 131 38.75 3.10 28.75
N ILE A 132 37.96 3.58 27.83
CA ILE A 132 38.46 4.04 26.50
C ILE A 132 38.52 5.58 26.37
N ALA A 133 37.97 6.34 27.31
CA ALA A 133 37.96 7.81 27.25
C ALA A 133 39.24 8.50 27.78
N GLU A 134 40.13 7.81 28.49
CA GLU A 134 41.34 8.44 29.07
C GLU A 134 42.62 8.28 28.26
N LYS A 135 42.61 7.65 27.10
CA LYS A 135 43.81 7.42 26.31
C LYS A 135 43.95 8.26 25.05
N GLN A 136 43.04 9.15 24.76
CA GLN A 136 43.09 10.04 23.58
C GLN A 136 43.50 11.48 23.91
N GLU A 137 43.57 11.88 25.17
CA GLU A 137 43.99 13.25 25.56
C GLU A 137 45.49 13.42 25.84
N SER A 138 46.28 12.36 25.83
CA SER A 138 47.73 12.43 26.10
C SER A 138 48.65 12.36 24.88
N MET A 139 48.13 12.38 23.66
CA MET A 139 48.92 12.35 22.42
C MET A 139 48.90 13.64 21.59
N GLU A 140 48.18 14.68 22.01
CA GLU A 140 48.04 15.93 21.23
C GLU A 140 48.84 17.11 21.77
N SER A 141 49.66 16.92 22.81
CA SER A 141 50.47 17.99 23.42
C SER A 141 52.00 17.89 23.21
N LYS A 142 52.45 17.09 22.24
CA LYS A 142 53.91 16.94 21.96
C LYS A 142 54.36 17.24 20.53
N ASN A 143 53.69 18.13 19.80
CA ASN A 143 54.17 18.56 18.48
C ASN A 143 53.99 20.07 18.23
N LYS A 144 54.44 20.88 19.17
CA LYS A 144 54.65 22.32 18.92
C LYS A 144 55.82 22.79 19.75
N ASP A 145 57.01 22.40 19.38
CA ASP A 145 58.25 23.14 19.61
C ASP A 145 59.34 22.44 18.80
N ASP A 146 59.48 22.86 17.56
CA ASP A 146 60.75 22.96 16.84
C ASP A 146 60.54 23.53 15.43
N LYS A 147 60.57 24.81 15.29
CA LYS A 147 61.24 25.65 14.29
C LYS A 147 60.64 27.04 14.25
#